data_45c05b279297b2c7a39dcc37f2ec9536
#
_entry.id   45c05b279297b2c7a39dcc37f2ec9536
#
_cell.length_a   1.000
_cell.length_b   1.000
_cell.length_c   1.000
_cell.angle_alpha   90.00
_cell.angle_beta   90.00
_cell.angle_gamma   90.00
#
_symmetry.space_group_name_H-M   'P 1'
#
loop_
_entity.id
_entity.type
_entity.pdbx_description
1 polymer ?
#
loop_
_entity_poly.entity_id
_entity_poly.type
_entity_poly.pdbx_seq_one_letter_code
_entity_poly.pdbx_strand_id
1 'polypeptide(L)'
;MAWLSRLALLSLLAGVCALPTNAKPLTFAVVPQQSAKKMAETWQPLIDYVSNYTGFKIDFKTAKDIPTFEANLADGKYNIAYMNPYHFVVFNESAGYRALARQRDKEIRGLLVVHKDSPIRSLDDLSGTEVAFPALAAFAATIITSAHLRMKSIAFVPRYVNSHDSVYLAVQRGFFNAGGGIVRTLNSSPDDVKQELRVLWKSKGYTPHAIATHPNMALADRQAILNALLALSNDTSKSWILKGIGFNGFIASNDSDWDDVRALGIASLSRPHL
;
A
#
# COMPACT_ATOMS: atom_id res chain seq x y z
N MET A 1 -53.40 -15.43 68.08
CA MET A 1 -52.47 -16.42 67.51
C MET A 1 -52.27 -16.06 66.04
N ALA A 2 -51.21 -15.35 65.71
CA ALA A 2 -50.88 -14.87 64.34
C ALA A 2 -49.70 -15.64 63.80
N TRP A 3 -49.87 -16.32 62.71
CA TRP A 3 -48.79 -16.98 62.00
C TRP A 3 -48.35 -16.05 60.83
N LEU A 4 -47.17 -15.51 60.90
CA LEU A 4 -46.48 -14.74 59.87
C LEU A 4 -45.72 -15.71 58.95
N SER A 5 -46.21 -15.86 57.70
CA SER A 5 -45.51 -16.60 56.65
C SER A 5 -44.47 -15.66 55.99
N ARG A 6 -43.20 -15.94 56.14
CA ARG A 6 -42.10 -15.27 55.42
C ARG A 6 -41.91 -15.96 54.07
N LEU A 7 -42.31 -15.29 52.98
CA LEU A 7 -41.88 -15.66 51.62
C LEU A 7 -40.46 -15.16 51.40
N ALA A 8 -39.51 -16.09 51.25
CA ALA A 8 -38.16 -15.79 50.80
C ALA A 8 -38.18 -15.76 49.25
N LEU A 9 -37.96 -14.57 48.69
CA LEU A 9 -37.74 -14.38 47.25
C LEU A 9 -36.31 -14.78 46.93
N LEU A 10 -36.10 -15.95 46.30
CA LEU A 10 -34.83 -16.35 45.70
C LEU A 10 -34.71 -15.64 44.34
N SER A 11 -33.88 -14.60 44.28
CA SER A 11 -33.47 -13.96 43.04
C SER A 11 -32.45 -14.86 42.34
N LEU A 12 -32.87 -15.57 41.31
CA LEU A 12 -31.97 -16.32 40.42
C LEU A 12 -31.25 -15.33 39.50
N LEU A 13 -30.02 -14.94 39.83
CA LEU A 13 -29.11 -14.26 38.89
C LEU A 13 -28.70 -15.28 37.80
N ALA A 14 -29.41 -15.30 36.69
CA ALA A 14 -28.98 -15.98 35.50
C ALA A 14 -27.75 -15.23 34.94
N GLY A 15 -26.55 -15.67 35.29
CA GLY A 15 -25.32 -15.25 34.64
C GLY A 15 -25.38 -15.65 33.17
N VAL A 16 -25.61 -14.70 32.28
CA VAL A 16 -25.44 -14.89 30.84
C VAL A 16 -23.95 -15.10 30.60
N CYS A 17 -23.50 -16.37 30.61
CA CYS A 17 -22.24 -16.75 30.02
C CYS A 17 -22.31 -16.44 28.53
N ALA A 18 -21.78 -15.29 28.13
CA ALA A 18 -21.53 -14.99 26.71
C ALA A 18 -20.51 -16.04 26.22
N LEU A 19 -21.00 -17.04 25.48
CA LEU A 19 -20.11 -17.95 24.76
C LEU A 19 -19.23 -17.10 23.84
N PRO A 20 -17.93 -17.39 23.75
CA PRO A 20 -17.06 -16.69 22.81
C PRO A 20 -17.64 -16.94 21.41
N THR A 21 -18.19 -15.90 20.81
CA THR A 21 -18.57 -15.95 19.41
C THR A 21 -17.29 -16.25 18.63
N ASN A 22 -17.27 -17.36 17.92
CA ASN A 22 -16.16 -17.77 17.07
C ASN A 22 -16.15 -16.84 15.84
N ALA A 23 -15.87 -15.55 16.08
CA ALA A 23 -15.85 -14.52 15.05
C ALA A 23 -14.77 -14.91 14.03
N LYS A 24 -15.15 -14.89 12.75
CA LYS A 24 -14.22 -15.15 11.64
C LYS A 24 -13.03 -14.20 11.78
N PRO A 25 -11.80 -14.69 11.63
CA PRO A 25 -10.62 -13.82 11.69
C PRO A 25 -10.72 -12.67 10.69
N LEU A 26 -10.28 -11.49 11.11
CA LEU A 26 -10.08 -10.38 10.20
C LEU A 26 -8.88 -10.69 9.27
N THR A 27 -8.95 -10.19 8.06
CA THR A 27 -7.85 -10.32 7.10
C THR A 27 -7.06 -9.01 7.03
N PHE A 28 -5.72 -9.07 7.17
CA PHE A 28 -4.81 -7.98 6.86
C PHE A 28 -4.06 -8.31 5.58
N ALA A 29 -4.44 -7.68 4.49
CA ALA A 29 -3.85 -7.93 3.18
C ALA A 29 -2.74 -6.93 2.87
N VAL A 30 -1.66 -7.41 2.27
CA VAL A 30 -0.54 -6.59 1.84
C VAL A 30 -0.35 -6.75 0.33
N VAL A 31 -0.26 -5.63 -0.38
CA VAL A 31 -0.03 -5.62 -1.83
C VAL A 31 1.25 -6.41 -2.18
N PRO A 32 1.22 -7.32 -3.17
CA PRO A 32 2.35 -8.20 -3.48
C PRO A 32 3.51 -7.43 -4.11
N GLN A 33 4.54 -7.16 -3.32
CA GLN A 33 5.78 -6.48 -3.76
C GLN A 33 7.00 -7.41 -3.75
N GLN A 34 6.88 -8.54 -3.05
CA GLN A 34 7.91 -9.59 -2.89
C GLN A 34 7.23 -10.95 -2.86
N SER A 35 8.00 -12.04 -2.67
CA SER A 35 7.42 -13.36 -2.49
C SER A 35 6.49 -13.41 -1.27
N ALA A 36 5.42 -14.20 -1.35
CA ALA A 36 4.43 -14.33 -0.26
C ALA A 36 5.08 -14.74 1.07
N LYS A 37 6.08 -15.64 1.02
CA LYS A 37 6.84 -16.06 2.20
C LYS A 37 7.58 -14.88 2.84
N LYS A 38 8.34 -14.11 2.04
CA LYS A 38 9.10 -12.96 2.53
C LYS A 38 8.18 -11.88 3.11
N MET A 39 7.04 -11.65 2.47
CA MET A 39 6.05 -10.68 2.96
C MET A 39 5.42 -11.13 4.26
N ALA A 40 5.06 -12.43 4.39
CA ALA A 40 4.54 -12.98 5.64
C ALA A 40 5.54 -12.81 6.78
N GLU A 41 6.80 -13.22 6.60
CA GLU A 41 7.87 -13.05 7.58
C GLU A 41 8.06 -11.58 8.01
N THR A 42 7.93 -10.66 7.06
CA THR A 42 8.14 -9.22 7.29
C THR A 42 6.98 -8.56 8.02
N TRP A 43 5.74 -8.93 7.70
CA TRP A 43 4.53 -8.26 8.21
C TRP A 43 3.91 -8.95 9.42
N GLN A 44 4.20 -10.25 9.64
CA GLN A 44 3.63 -11.01 10.75
C GLN A 44 3.86 -10.36 12.12
N PRO A 45 5.07 -9.82 12.47
CA PRO A 45 5.27 -9.16 13.75
C PRO A 45 4.35 -7.96 13.99
N LEU A 46 4.03 -7.18 12.94
CA LEU A 46 3.07 -6.09 13.04
C LEU A 46 1.65 -6.62 13.27
N ILE A 47 1.25 -7.66 12.55
CA ILE A 47 -0.07 -8.27 12.66
C ILE A 47 -0.27 -8.88 14.04
N ASP A 48 0.73 -9.59 14.57
CA ASP A 48 0.71 -10.15 15.92
C ASP A 48 0.61 -9.06 16.98
N TYR A 49 1.34 -7.96 16.81
CA TYR A 49 1.22 -6.80 17.69
C TYR A 49 -0.20 -6.22 17.70
N VAL A 50 -0.78 -5.97 16.52
CA VAL A 50 -2.15 -5.43 16.41
C VAL A 50 -3.16 -6.40 16.98
N SER A 51 -3.01 -7.72 16.71
CA SER A 51 -3.89 -8.78 17.26
C SER A 51 -3.85 -8.78 18.78
N ASN A 52 -2.65 -8.75 19.37
CA ASN A 52 -2.48 -8.78 20.83
C ASN A 52 -3.01 -7.49 21.49
N TYR A 53 -2.83 -6.34 20.84
CA TYR A 53 -3.30 -5.05 21.36
C TYR A 53 -4.81 -4.94 21.36
N THR A 54 -5.46 -5.42 20.28
CA THR A 54 -6.90 -5.27 20.06
C THR A 54 -7.73 -6.45 20.56
N GLY A 55 -7.11 -7.63 20.77
CA GLY A 55 -7.81 -8.89 21.01
C GLY A 55 -8.44 -9.52 19.78
N PHE A 56 -8.29 -8.93 18.59
CA PHE A 56 -8.81 -9.48 17.35
C PHE A 56 -7.90 -10.59 16.81
N LYS A 57 -8.49 -11.65 16.30
CA LYS A 57 -7.76 -12.60 15.47
C LYS A 57 -7.59 -11.99 14.07
N ILE A 58 -6.34 -11.78 13.65
CA ILE A 58 -6.03 -11.18 12.35
C ILE A 58 -5.10 -12.11 11.57
N ASP A 59 -5.51 -12.48 10.36
CA ASP A 59 -4.73 -13.34 9.46
C ASP A 59 -4.01 -12.47 8.42
N PHE A 60 -2.72 -12.72 8.22
CA PHE A 60 -1.98 -12.18 7.06
C PHE A 60 -2.55 -12.73 5.76
N LYS A 61 -2.71 -11.85 4.77
CA LYS A 61 -3.07 -12.20 3.40
C LYS A 61 -2.20 -11.42 2.40
N THR A 62 -2.00 -12.02 1.25
CA THR A 62 -1.46 -11.37 0.05
C THR A 62 -2.06 -12.07 -1.16
N ALA A 63 -1.63 -11.73 -2.35
CA ALA A 63 -2.05 -12.37 -3.59
C ALA A 63 -0.83 -12.87 -4.38
N LYS A 64 -1.05 -13.73 -5.35
CA LYS A 64 0.03 -14.22 -6.24
C LYS A 64 0.63 -13.11 -7.11
N ASP A 65 -0.19 -12.11 -7.45
CA ASP A 65 0.15 -10.96 -8.28
C ASP A 65 -0.76 -9.74 -8.00
N ILE A 66 -0.40 -8.60 -8.57
CA ILE A 66 -1.15 -7.36 -8.38
C ILE A 66 -2.57 -7.46 -8.95
N PRO A 67 -2.83 -7.98 -10.17
CA PRO A 67 -4.20 -8.13 -10.68
C PRO A 67 -5.11 -8.95 -9.78
N THR A 68 -4.62 -10.06 -9.22
CA THR A 68 -5.38 -10.87 -8.25
C THR A 68 -5.66 -10.10 -6.95
N PHE A 69 -4.68 -9.31 -6.47
CA PHE A 69 -4.86 -8.44 -5.30
C PHE A 69 -5.95 -7.40 -5.55
N GLU A 70 -5.94 -6.77 -6.72
CA GLU A 70 -6.94 -5.78 -7.14
C GLU A 70 -8.34 -6.38 -7.27
N ALA A 71 -8.46 -7.57 -7.88
CA ALA A 71 -9.74 -8.28 -7.95
C ALA A 71 -10.30 -8.58 -6.55
N ASN A 72 -9.45 -9.02 -5.62
CA ASN A 72 -9.85 -9.27 -4.24
C ASN A 72 -10.26 -7.99 -3.49
N LEU A 73 -9.64 -6.84 -3.78
CA LEU A 73 -10.09 -5.53 -3.26
C LEU A 73 -11.44 -5.16 -3.82
N ALA A 74 -11.66 -5.31 -5.13
CA ALA A 74 -12.94 -5.06 -5.78
C ALA A 74 -14.08 -5.90 -5.19
N ASP A 75 -13.80 -7.17 -4.88
CA ASP A 75 -14.72 -8.11 -4.27
C ASP A 75 -14.91 -7.91 -2.74
N GLY A 76 -14.20 -6.95 -2.14
CA GLY A 76 -14.28 -6.69 -0.69
C GLY A 76 -13.75 -7.83 0.20
N LYS A 77 -12.84 -8.67 -0.33
CA LYS A 77 -12.35 -9.86 0.39
C LYS A 77 -11.39 -9.55 1.56
N TYR A 78 -10.91 -8.31 1.68
CA TYR A 78 -9.96 -7.89 2.70
C TYR A 78 -10.59 -6.92 3.69
N ASN A 79 -10.50 -7.24 4.99
CA ASN A 79 -10.98 -6.34 6.05
C ASN A 79 -10.06 -5.13 6.22
N ILE A 80 -8.75 -5.36 6.18
CA ILE A 80 -7.70 -4.35 6.26
C ILE A 80 -6.78 -4.59 5.08
N ALA A 81 -6.35 -3.54 4.39
CA ALA A 81 -5.43 -3.66 3.28
C ALA A 81 -4.35 -2.57 3.30
N TYR A 82 -3.08 -3.00 3.22
CA TYR A 82 -1.97 -2.13 2.87
C TYR A 82 -1.84 -2.10 1.36
N MET A 83 -2.15 -0.97 0.78
CA MET A 83 -2.26 -0.82 -0.68
C MET A 83 -1.52 0.41 -1.18
N ASN A 84 -1.07 0.39 -2.42
CA ASN A 84 -0.41 1.55 -2.99
C ASN A 84 -1.41 2.71 -3.19
N PRO A 85 -0.93 3.96 -3.37
CA PRO A 85 -1.82 5.12 -3.50
C PRO A 85 -2.83 5.03 -4.64
N TYR A 86 -2.45 4.42 -5.77
CA TYR A 86 -3.36 4.18 -6.89
C TYR A 86 -4.50 3.23 -6.49
N HIS A 87 -4.17 2.09 -5.89
CA HIS A 87 -5.17 1.15 -5.37
C HIS A 87 -6.11 1.86 -4.40
N PHE A 88 -5.57 2.68 -3.48
CA PHE A 88 -6.40 3.38 -2.51
C PHE A 88 -7.41 4.29 -3.20
N VAL A 89 -7.00 5.16 -4.10
CA VAL A 89 -7.91 6.08 -4.81
C VAL A 89 -8.99 5.31 -5.56
N VAL A 90 -8.61 4.28 -6.33
CA VAL A 90 -9.56 3.48 -7.11
C VAL A 90 -10.54 2.73 -6.22
N PHE A 91 -10.05 2.05 -5.16
CA PHE A 91 -10.91 1.22 -4.31
C PHE A 91 -11.59 1.98 -3.17
N ASN A 92 -11.20 3.21 -2.89
CA ASN A 92 -11.98 4.15 -2.09
C ASN A 92 -13.28 4.52 -2.84
N GLU A 93 -13.20 4.78 -4.14
CA GLU A 93 -14.36 5.14 -4.97
C GLU A 93 -15.21 3.92 -5.34
N SER A 94 -14.58 2.83 -5.80
CA SER A 94 -15.31 1.69 -6.40
C SER A 94 -15.78 0.64 -5.39
N ALA A 95 -15.04 0.43 -4.29
CA ALA A 95 -15.32 -0.58 -3.27
C ALA A 95 -15.51 0.00 -1.86
N GLY A 96 -15.42 1.32 -1.71
CA GLY A 96 -15.71 2.03 -0.47
C GLY A 96 -14.65 1.90 0.62
N TYR A 97 -13.45 1.39 0.34
CA TYR A 97 -12.37 1.34 1.34
C TYR A 97 -12.10 2.72 1.92
N ARG A 98 -11.85 2.78 3.23
CA ARG A 98 -11.62 4.02 3.97
C ARG A 98 -10.20 4.07 4.53
N ALA A 99 -9.52 5.19 4.37
CA ALA A 99 -8.21 5.39 4.95
C ALA A 99 -8.25 5.24 6.48
N LEU A 100 -7.23 4.61 7.03
CA LEU A 100 -7.06 4.47 8.47
C LEU A 100 -5.74 5.09 8.92
N ALA A 101 -4.65 4.70 8.28
CA ALA A 101 -3.31 5.16 8.61
C ALA A 101 -2.37 5.12 7.39
N ARG A 102 -1.26 5.83 7.50
CA ARG A 102 -0.15 5.79 6.56
C ARG A 102 1.19 5.88 7.29
N GLN A 103 2.27 5.57 6.56
CA GLN A 103 3.62 5.70 7.11
C GLN A 103 3.93 7.17 7.45
N ARG A 104 4.48 7.40 8.64
CA ARG A 104 4.96 8.72 9.09
C ARG A 104 6.17 9.16 8.26
N ASP A 105 6.25 10.46 7.95
CA ASP A 105 7.40 11.11 7.30
C ASP A 105 7.84 10.41 6.01
N LYS A 106 6.88 9.87 5.26
CA LYS A 106 7.13 9.19 3.99
C LYS A 106 6.40 9.87 2.85
N GLU A 107 7.13 10.07 1.76
CA GLU A 107 6.57 10.40 0.45
C GLU A 107 7.01 9.37 -0.58
N ILE A 108 6.21 9.20 -1.59
CA ILE A 108 6.56 8.41 -2.77
C ILE A 108 6.93 9.35 -3.90
N ARG A 109 8.03 9.05 -4.57
CA ARG A 109 8.53 9.79 -5.72
C ARG A 109 8.86 8.85 -6.85
N GLY A 110 8.31 9.13 -8.03
CA GLY A 110 8.72 8.51 -9.28
C GLY A 110 9.96 9.20 -9.84
N LEU A 111 10.73 8.47 -10.61
CA LEU A 111 11.85 9.01 -11.37
C LEU A 111 11.89 8.42 -12.78
N LEU A 112 12.50 9.17 -13.68
CA LEU A 112 12.89 8.69 -15.00
C LEU A 112 14.41 8.65 -15.07
N VAL A 113 14.96 7.52 -15.49
CA VAL A 113 16.38 7.33 -15.73
C VAL A 113 16.65 7.24 -17.23
N VAL A 114 17.83 7.63 -17.61
CA VAL A 114 18.39 7.46 -18.96
C VAL A 114 19.84 6.95 -18.81
N HIS A 115 20.41 6.40 -19.87
CA HIS A 115 21.83 6.08 -19.89
C HIS A 115 22.67 7.35 -19.61
N LYS A 116 23.77 7.23 -18.89
CA LYS A 116 24.62 8.39 -18.52
C LYS A 116 25.05 9.23 -19.71
N ASP A 117 25.39 8.58 -20.82
CA ASP A 117 25.85 9.19 -22.07
C ASP A 117 24.72 9.53 -23.05
N SER A 118 23.46 9.29 -22.67
CA SER A 118 22.29 9.61 -23.49
C SER A 118 22.26 11.10 -23.87
N PRO A 119 21.91 11.47 -25.12
CA PRO A 119 21.71 12.87 -25.52
C PRO A 119 20.48 13.50 -24.87
N ILE A 120 19.55 12.72 -24.34
CA ILE A 120 18.31 13.18 -23.69
C ILE A 120 18.64 13.96 -22.44
N ARG A 121 18.29 15.25 -22.35
CA ARG A 121 18.59 16.15 -21.23
C ARG A 121 17.36 16.67 -20.52
N SER A 122 16.22 16.63 -21.16
CA SER A 122 14.91 17.10 -20.65
C SER A 122 13.83 16.06 -20.85
N LEU A 123 12.65 16.27 -20.23
CA LEU A 123 11.48 15.41 -20.48
C LEU A 123 10.99 15.57 -21.93
N ASP A 124 11.14 16.75 -22.53
CA ASP A 124 10.66 17.04 -23.90
C ASP A 124 11.41 16.19 -24.94
N ASP A 125 12.66 15.83 -24.67
CA ASP A 125 13.48 14.95 -25.51
C ASP A 125 12.97 13.49 -25.55
N LEU A 126 12.02 13.15 -24.68
CA LEU A 126 11.35 11.84 -24.67
C LEU A 126 10.22 11.73 -25.70
N SER A 127 9.90 12.82 -26.40
CA SER A 127 8.80 12.81 -27.38
C SER A 127 9.06 11.79 -28.50
N GLY A 128 8.10 10.91 -28.73
CA GLY A 128 8.19 9.85 -29.74
C GLY A 128 9.07 8.67 -29.34
N THR A 129 9.71 8.66 -28.15
CA THR A 129 10.60 7.59 -27.73
C THR A 129 9.88 6.45 -27.00
N GLU A 130 10.54 5.29 -26.92
CA GLU A 130 10.10 4.19 -26.07
C GLU A 130 10.63 4.36 -24.65
N VAL A 131 9.72 4.23 -23.67
CA VAL A 131 10.03 4.35 -22.23
C VAL A 131 9.67 3.03 -21.54
N ALA A 132 10.66 2.42 -20.89
CA ALA A 132 10.47 1.18 -20.14
C ALA A 132 9.83 1.41 -18.77
N PHE A 133 8.89 0.54 -18.38
CA PHE A 133 8.22 0.54 -17.08
C PHE A 133 8.15 -0.86 -16.49
N PRO A 134 8.14 -1.01 -15.13
CA PRO A 134 8.10 -2.34 -14.53
C PRO A 134 6.75 -3.04 -14.73
N ALA A 135 5.64 -2.32 -14.60
CA ALA A 135 4.28 -2.82 -14.78
C ALA A 135 3.29 -1.66 -14.92
N LEU A 136 2.13 -1.90 -15.50
CA LEU A 136 1.10 -0.88 -15.73
C LEU A 136 0.69 -0.15 -14.43
N ALA A 137 0.43 -0.91 -13.37
CA ALA A 137 -0.03 -0.40 -12.07
C ALA A 137 1.09 -0.07 -11.07
N ALA A 138 2.35 0.02 -11.52
CA ALA A 138 3.45 0.45 -10.66
C ALA A 138 3.35 1.95 -10.38
N PHE A 139 2.74 2.32 -9.24
CA PHE A 139 2.32 3.68 -8.95
C PHE A 139 3.40 4.73 -9.21
N ALA A 140 4.54 4.62 -8.54
CA ALA A 140 5.57 5.64 -8.65
C ALA A 140 6.36 5.57 -9.97
N ALA A 141 6.71 4.38 -10.42
CA ALA A 141 7.55 4.19 -11.59
C ALA A 141 6.81 4.40 -12.91
N THR A 142 5.52 4.03 -12.98
CA THR A 142 4.72 4.09 -14.20
C THR A 142 3.69 5.20 -14.13
N ILE A 143 2.83 5.20 -13.10
CA ILE A 143 1.65 6.08 -13.08
C ILE A 143 2.08 7.54 -12.90
N ILE A 144 2.89 7.86 -11.89
CA ILE A 144 3.37 9.23 -11.66
C ILE A 144 4.14 9.75 -12.88
N THR A 145 5.08 8.97 -13.39
CA THR A 145 5.95 9.38 -14.49
C THR A 145 5.16 9.57 -15.79
N SER A 146 4.28 8.61 -16.12
CA SER A 146 3.41 8.70 -17.29
C SER A 146 2.40 9.85 -17.19
N ALA A 147 1.83 10.10 -16.01
CA ALA A 147 0.92 11.24 -15.80
C ALA A 147 1.65 12.57 -16.07
N HIS A 148 2.89 12.73 -15.55
CA HIS A 148 3.67 13.94 -15.78
C HIS A 148 4.05 14.15 -17.25
N LEU A 149 4.43 13.10 -17.97
CA LEU A 149 4.69 13.19 -19.40
C LEU A 149 3.42 13.62 -20.16
N ARG A 150 2.26 13.01 -19.87
CA ARG A 150 0.99 13.39 -20.46
C ARG A 150 0.55 14.82 -20.14
N MET A 151 0.69 15.24 -18.88
CA MET A 151 0.37 16.62 -18.46
C MET A 151 1.24 17.67 -19.20
N LYS A 152 2.43 17.30 -19.64
CA LYS A 152 3.31 18.13 -20.49
C LYS A 152 3.07 17.93 -21.98
N SER A 153 2.06 17.15 -22.37
CA SER A 153 1.78 16.82 -23.78
C SER A 153 2.94 16.09 -24.49
N ILE A 154 3.79 15.39 -23.73
CA ILE A 154 4.89 14.60 -24.28
C ILE A 154 4.35 13.23 -24.69
N ALA A 155 4.32 12.96 -25.98
CA ALA A 155 3.94 11.65 -26.51
C ALA A 155 5.10 10.67 -26.35
N PHE A 156 4.84 9.47 -25.81
CA PHE A 156 5.84 8.40 -25.66
C PHE A 156 5.18 7.04 -25.83
N VAL A 157 5.96 6.01 -26.09
CA VAL A 157 5.49 4.63 -26.22
C VAL A 157 5.87 3.85 -24.97
N PRO A 158 4.91 3.47 -24.09
CA PRO A 158 5.22 2.68 -22.91
C PRO A 158 5.55 1.22 -23.26
N ARG A 159 6.61 0.68 -22.62
CA ARG A 159 7.01 -0.74 -22.70
C ARG A 159 7.11 -1.33 -21.30
N TYR A 160 6.46 -2.47 -21.06
CA TYR A 160 6.43 -3.12 -19.75
C TYR A 160 7.39 -4.30 -19.72
N VAL A 161 8.33 -4.28 -18.75
CA VAL A 161 9.47 -5.23 -18.67
C VAL A 161 9.49 -6.02 -17.35
N ASN A 162 8.36 -6.10 -16.65
CA ASN A 162 8.03 -6.94 -15.51
C ASN A 162 8.69 -6.58 -14.16
N SER A 163 9.82 -5.86 -14.12
CA SER A 163 10.45 -5.48 -12.85
C SER A 163 11.24 -4.17 -12.96
N HIS A 164 11.51 -3.54 -11.81
CA HIS A 164 12.38 -2.35 -11.76
C HIS A 164 13.80 -2.67 -12.23
N ASP A 165 14.33 -3.83 -11.84
CA ASP A 165 15.69 -4.25 -12.24
C ASP A 165 15.77 -4.43 -13.74
N SER A 166 14.75 -5.02 -14.36
CA SER A 166 14.67 -5.16 -15.82
C SER A 166 14.60 -3.80 -16.51
N VAL A 167 13.92 -2.80 -15.94
CA VAL A 167 13.91 -1.43 -16.49
C VAL A 167 15.32 -0.85 -16.52
N TYR A 168 16.02 -0.89 -15.38
CA TYR A 168 17.35 -0.29 -15.26
C TYR A 168 18.36 -0.98 -16.17
N LEU A 169 18.34 -2.30 -16.21
CA LEU A 169 19.20 -3.10 -17.08
C LEU A 169 18.91 -2.83 -18.56
N ALA A 170 17.66 -2.69 -18.96
CA ALA A 170 17.26 -2.45 -20.34
C ALA A 170 17.69 -1.03 -20.81
N VAL A 171 17.62 -0.02 -19.93
CA VAL A 171 18.11 1.33 -20.21
C VAL A 171 19.64 1.35 -20.26
N GLN A 172 20.32 0.69 -19.33
CA GLN A 172 21.78 0.54 -19.34
C GLN A 172 22.28 -0.09 -20.66
N ARG A 173 21.58 -1.10 -21.16
CA ARG A 173 21.94 -1.79 -22.40
C ARG A 173 21.50 -1.07 -23.68
N GLY A 174 20.86 0.09 -23.56
CA GLY A 174 20.39 0.87 -24.69
C GLY A 174 19.17 0.30 -25.42
N PHE A 175 18.42 -0.67 -24.80
CA PHE A 175 17.21 -1.22 -25.40
C PHE A 175 16.07 -0.20 -25.39
N PHE A 176 16.06 0.72 -24.42
CA PHE A 176 15.10 1.80 -24.31
C PHE A 176 15.79 3.12 -24.00
N ASN A 177 15.21 4.20 -24.50
CA ASN A 177 15.75 5.55 -24.33
C ASN A 177 15.70 6.03 -22.88
N ALA A 178 14.65 5.62 -22.13
CA ALA A 178 14.44 5.97 -20.73
C ALA A 178 13.69 4.88 -19.99
N GLY A 179 13.69 4.96 -18.67
CA GLY A 179 12.94 4.02 -17.83
C GLY A 179 12.37 4.67 -16.58
N GLY A 180 11.14 4.26 -16.23
CA GLY A 180 10.46 4.66 -15.01
C GLY A 180 10.90 3.83 -13.81
N GLY A 181 11.18 4.49 -12.67
CA GLY A 181 11.67 3.82 -11.47
C GLY A 181 11.36 4.56 -10.17
N ILE A 182 11.96 4.07 -9.09
CA ILE A 182 11.94 4.69 -7.76
C ILE A 182 13.34 4.72 -7.16
N VAL A 183 13.60 5.70 -6.29
CA VAL A 183 14.93 5.90 -5.68
C VAL A 183 15.43 4.64 -4.98
N ARG A 184 14.55 3.93 -4.23
CA ARG A 184 14.94 2.74 -3.48
C ARG A 184 15.50 1.64 -4.38
N THR A 185 14.80 1.31 -5.47
CA THR A 185 15.22 0.23 -6.36
C THR A 185 16.43 0.61 -7.20
N LEU A 186 16.54 1.89 -7.61
CA LEU A 186 17.75 2.39 -8.28
C LEU A 186 18.99 2.29 -7.37
N ASN A 187 18.84 2.70 -6.10
CA ASN A 187 19.95 2.61 -5.13
C ASN A 187 20.34 1.15 -4.80
N SER A 188 19.39 0.22 -4.92
CA SER A 188 19.62 -1.22 -4.68
C SER A 188 20.09 -1.98 -5.91
N SER A 189 20.17 -1.32 -7.07
CA SER A 189 20.71 -1.93 -8.29
C SER A 189 22.21 -2.20 -8.15
N PRO A 190 22.72 -3.23 -8.84
CA PRO A 190 24.17 -3.47 -8.92
C PRO A 190 24.95 -2.21 -9.34
N ASP A 191 26.16 -2.03 -8.81
CA ASP A 191 26.92 -0.81 -9.04
C ASP A 191 27.27 -0.58 -10.51
N ASP A 192 27.54 -1.65 -11.26
CA ASP A 192 27.80 -1.62 -12.71
C ASP A 192 26.57 -1.16 -13.52
N VAL A 193 25.36 -1.44 -13.05
CA VAL A 193 24.12 -0.92 -13.65
C VAL A 193 23.90 0.53 -13.25
N LYS A 194 24.00 0.81 -11.95
CA LYS A 194 23.71 2.14 -11.40
C LYS A 194 24.61 3.23 -11.94
N GLN A 195 25.92 2.94 -12.11
CA GLN A 195 26.92 3.89 -12.60
C GLN A 195 26.72 4.27 -14.09
N GLU A 196 26.03 3.42 -14.86
CA GLU A 196 25.71 3.70 -16.26
C GLU A 196 24.39 4.48 -16.43
N LEU A 197 23.70 4.78 -15.33
CA LEU A 197 22.42 5.49 -15.35
C LEU A 197 22.53 6.85 -14.69
N ARG A 198 21.78 7.82 -15.21
CA ARG A 198 21.52 9.08 -14.52
C ARG A 198 20.03 9.33 -14.41
N VAL A 199 19.63 10.01 -13.33
CA VAL A 199 18.26 10.48 -13.15
C VAL A 199 18.04 11.69 -14.06
N LEU A 200 17.14 11.54 -15.02
CA LEU A 200 16.70 12.62 -15.90
C LEU A 200 15.71 13.54 -15.16
N TRP A 201 14.80 12.93 -14.41
CA TRP A 201 13.71 13.65 -13.74
C TRP A 201 13.24 12.91 -12.49
N LYS A 202 12.80 13.67 -11.49
CA LYS A 202 12.21 13.17 -10.26
C LYS A 202 10.95 13.96 -9.92
N SER A 203 9.88 13.26 -9.55
CA SER A 203 8.60 13.91 -9.19
C SER A 203 8.68 14.64 -7.86
N LYS A 204 7.70 15.52 -7.58
CA LYS A 204 7.36 15.90 -6.22
C LYS A 204 7.01 14.68 -5.39
N GLY A 205 6.92 14.84 -4.07
CA GLY A 205 6.40 13.81 -3.17
C GLY A 205 4.90 13.64 -3.34
N TYR A 206 4.45 12.38 -3.20
CA TYR A 206 3.05 12.00 -3.15
C TYR A 206 2.77 11.21 -1.88
N THR A 207 1.54 11.29 -1.41
CA THR A 207 1.07 10.54 -0.25
C THR A 207 1.34 9.05 -0.40
N PRO A 208 1.92 8.38 0.62
CA PRO A 208 2.41 7.00 0.50
C PRO A 208 1.25 5.98 0.55
N HIS A 209 1.62 4.71 0.63
CA HIS A 209 0.67 3.59 0.74
C HIS A 209 -0.29 3.79 1.91
N ALA A 210 -1.56 3.48 1.66
CA ALA A 210 -2.62 3.48 2.65
C ALA A 210 -2.67 2.16 3.42
N ILE A 211 -2.87 2.21 4.73
CA ILE A 211 -3.59 1.17 5.45
C ILE A 211 -5.05 1.60 5.44
N ALA A 212 -5.89 0.85 4.75
CA ALA A 212 -7.31 1.15 4.60
C ALA A 212 -8.15 -0.01 5.13
N THR A 213 -9.39 0.28 5.52
CA THR A 213 -10.33 -0.71 6.03
C THR A 213 -11.53 -0.83 5.12
N HIS A 214 -12.10 -2.02 5.05
CA HIS A 214 -13.35 -2.29 4.34
C HIS A 214 -14.49 -1.44 4.93
N PRO A 215 -15.41 -0.89 4.14
CA PRO A 215 -16.49 -0.01 4.62
C PRO A 215 -17.40 -0.66 5.67
N ASN A 216 -17.58 -1.99 5.62
CA ASN A 216 -18.42 -2.74 6.57
C ASN A 216 -17.74 -2.99 7.94
N MET A 217 -16.48 -2.56 8.13
CA MET A 217 -15.84 -2.68 9.44
C MET A 217 -16.44 -1.66 10.41
N ALA A 218 -16.84 -2.11 11.61
CA ALA A 218 -17.40 -1.24 12.63
C ALA A 218 -16.42 -0.11 13.01
N LEU A 219 -16.95 1.07 13.30
CA LEU A 219 -16.11 2.23 13.68
C LEU A 219 -15.25 1.95 14.91
N ALA A 220 -15.79 1.23 15.90
CA ALA A 220 -15.05 0.85 17.09
C ALA A 220 -13.84 -0.03 16.77
N ASP A 221 -14.00 -1.01 15.85
CA ASP A 221 -12.93 -1.91 15.43
C ASP A 221 -11.86 -1.16 14.65
N ARG A 222 -12.27 -0.25 13.75
CA ARG A 222 -11.35 0.64 13.03
C ARG A 222 -10.52 1.48 14.00
N GLN A 223 -11.19 2.07 15.01
CA GLN A 223 -10.51 2.90 16.00
C GLN A 223 -9.54 2.07 16.86
N ALA A 224 -9.92 0.85 17.25
CA ALA A 224 -9.03 -0.04 18.00
C ALA A 224 -7.75 -0.37 17.21
N ILE A 225 -7.89 -0.70 15.91
CA ILE A 225 -6.74 -0.97 15.02
C ILE A 225 -5.88 0.28 14.85
N LEU A 226 -6.48 1.46 14.64
CA LEU A 226 -5.74 2.71 14.55
C LEU A 226 -4.93 2.98 15.83
N ASN A 227 -5.56 2.82 16.98
CA ASN A 227 -4.90 3.02 18.28
C ASN A 227 -3.70 2.07 18.45
N ALA A 228 -3.82 0.80 18.01
CA ALA A 228 -2.72 -0.15 18.03
C ALA A 228 -1.53 0.32 17.15
N LEU A 229 -1.80 0.79 15.93
CA LEU A 229 -0.77 1.29 15.02
C LEU A 229 -0.07 2.55 15.57
N LEU A 230 -0.83 3.46 16.17
CA LEU A 230 -0.29 4.68 16.78
C LEU A 230 0.50 4.37 18.06
N ALA A 231 0.02 3.43 18.90
CA ALA A 231 0.74 2.98 20.08
C ALA A 231 2.09 2.36 19.72
N LEU A 232 2.12 1.47 18.72
CA LEU A 232 3.37 0.89 18.21
C LEU A 232 4.36 1.96 17.76
N SER A 233 3.87 3.03 17.15
CA SER A 233 4.70 4.14 16.63
C SER A 233 5.42 4.93 17.73
N ASN A 234 4.94 4.84 18.97
CA ASN A 234 5.47 5.52 20.13
C ASN A 234 6.19 4.55 21.11
N ASP A 235 6.13 3.24 20.85
CA ASP A 235 6.79 2.22 21.67
C ASP A 235 8.21 1.96 21.15
N THR A 236 9.20 2.59 21.77
CA THR A 236 10.61 2.42 21.39
C THR A 236 11.12 0.98 21.59
N SER A 237 10.55 0.25 22.55
CA SER A 237 10.93 -1.16 22.84
C SER A 237 10.53 -2.11 21.69
N LYS A 238 9.56 -1.71 20.87
CA LYS A 238 9.05 -2.46 19.71
C LYS A 238 9.45 -1.85 18.36
N SER A 239 10.37 -0.89 18.37
CA SER A 239 10.84 -0.22 17.14
C SER A 239 11.38 -1.19 16.07
N TRP A 240 11.82 -2.38 16.47
CA TRP A 240 12.28 -3.43 15.58
C TRP A 240 11.16 -3.92 14.61
N ILE A 241 9.88 -3.91 15.05
CA ILE A 241 8.74 -4.26 14.19
C ILE A 241 8.63 -3.27 13.04
N LEU A 242 8.68 -1.96 13.36
CA LEU A 242 8.62 -0.90 12.34
C LEU A 242 9.82 -0.96 11.40
N LYS A 243 11.03 -1.17 11.94
CA LYS A 243 12.24 -1.33 11.12
C LYS A 243 12.14 -2.54 10.19
N GLY A 244 11.54 -3.63 10.62
CA GLY A 244 11.32 -4.83 9.81
C GLY A 244 10.52 -4.56 8.54
N ILE A 245 9.49 -3.72 8.62
CA ILE A 245 8.69 -3.29 7.45
C ILE A 245 9.23 -2.01 6.78
N GLY A 246 10.33 -1.43 7.28
CA GLY A 246 10.96 -0.22 6.75
C GLY A 246 10.20 1.07 7.06
N PHE A 247 9.50 1.13 8.21
CA PHE A 247 8.70 2.28 8.63
C PHE A 247 9.32 3.04 9.79
N ASN A 248 9.05 4.36 9.86
CA ASN A 248 9.40 5.23 10.98
C ASN A 248 8.24 5.38 11.99
N GLY A 249 7.08 4.81 11.68
CA GLY A 249 5.86 4.89 12.46
C GLY A 249 4.64 5.07 11.58
N PHE A 250 3.49 5.14 12.21
CA PHE A 250 2.20 5.40 11.57
C PHE A 250 1.65 6.75 12.02
N ILE A 251 0.86 7.37 11.17
CA ILE A 251 -0.02 8.50 11.50
C ILE A 251 -1.43 8.18 11.02
N ALA A 252 -2.43 8.69 11.74
CA ALA A 252 -3.82 8.62 11.31
C ALA A 252 -4.01 9.33 9.96
N SER A 253 -4.95 8.85 9.15
CA SER A 253 -5.18 9.38 7.82
C SER A 253 -6.66 9.41 7.46
N ASN A 254 -7.01 10.38 6.62
CA ASN A 254 -8.32 10.55 6.03
C ASN A 254 -8.27 10.30 4.52
N ASP A 255 -9.41 10.03 3.91
CA ASP A 255 -9.50 9.79 2.47
C ASP A 255 -8.94 10.95 1.63
N SER A 256 -9.12 12.20 2.09
CA SER A 256 -8.61 13.41 1.42
C SER A 256 -7.08 13.56 1.45
N ASP A 257 -6.37 12.81 2.29
CA ASP A 257 -4.89 12.84 2.28
C ASP A 257 -4.31 12.39 0.92
N TRP A 258 -5.09 11.65 0.11
CA TRP A 258 -4.70 11.20 -1.23
C TRP A 258 -5.26 12.07 -2.37
N ASP A 259 -5.72 13.29 -2.11
CA ASP A 259 -6.19 14.21 -3.16
C ASP A 259 -5.06 14.62 -4.12
N ASP A 260 -3.82 14.64 -3.64
CA ASP A 260 -2.63 14.81 -4.47
C ASP A 260 -2.48 13.70 -5.53
N VAL A 261 -2.90 12.48 -5.18
CA VAL A 261 -2.92 11.31 -6.07
C VAL A 261 -4.12 11.35 -7.02
N ARG A 262 -5.31 11.74 -6.54
CA ARG A 262 -6.51 11.93 -7.36
C ARG A 262 -6.26 12.98 -8.46
N ALA A 263 -5.53 14.06 -8.13
CA ALA A 263 -5.17 15.12 -9.08
C ALA A 263 -4.30 14.64 -10.26
N LEU A 264 -3.76 13.41 -10.21
CA LEU A 264 -3.07 12.78 -11.35
C LEU A 264 -4.04 12.25 -12.41
N GLY A 265 -5.35 12.29 -12.17
CA GLY A 265 -6.37 11.78 -13.12
C GLY A 265 -6.35 10.26 -13.29
N ILE A 266 -5.91 9.53 -12.28
CA ILE A 266 -5.64 8.08 -12.34
C ILE A 266 -6.94 7.25 -12.40
N ALA A 267 -8.04 7.77 -11.90
CA ALA A 267 -9.35 7.11 -11.94
C ALA A 267 -9.81 6.75 -13.39
N SER A 268 -9.20 7.37 -14.39
CA SER A 268 -9.47 7.14 -15.81
C SER A 268 -8.52 6.16 -16.49
N LEU A 269 -7.55 5.58 -15.81
CA LEU A 269 -6.77 4.49 -16.39
C LEU A 269 -7.67 3.28 -16.55
N SER A 270 -8.36 3.25 -17.71
CA SER A 270 -9.08 2.09 -18.17
C SER A 270 -8.14 0.88 -18.07
N ARG A 271 -8.50 -0.06 -17.21
CA ARG A 271 -7.83 -1.36 -17.20
C ARG A 271 -7.95 -1.93 -18.59
N PRO A 272 -6.85 -2.32 -19.26
CA PRO A 272 -7.00 -3.30 -20.32
C PRO A 272 -7.68 -4.51 -19.66
N HIS A 273 -8.76 -4.97 -20.24
CA HIS A 273 -9.64 -6.00 -19.73
C HIS A 273 -8.88 -7.12 -19.01
N LEU A 274 -9.28 -7.34 -17.74
CA LEU A 274 -8.97 -8.60 -17.06
C LEU A 274 -9.75 -9.72 -17.76
#